data_248af2059df4b2a4f2d5f65dc56a42e4
#
_entry.id   248af2059df4b2a4f2d5f65dc56a42e4
#
_cell.length_a   1.000
_cell.length_b   1.000
_cell.length_c   1.000
_cell.angle_alpha   90.00
_cell.angle_beta   90.00
_cell.angle_gamma   90.00
#
_symmetry.space_group_name_H-M   'P 1'
#
loop_
_entity.id
_entity.type
_entity.pdbx_description
1 polymer ?
#
loop_
_entity_poly.entity_id
_entity_poly.type
_entity_poly.pdbx_seq_one_letter_code
_entity_poly.pdbx_strand_id
1 'polypeptide(L)'
;MQKIQLKIKKLLPEAKLPVYGSASAAGADLYALSEHAIRIGANETAIVHTGLAAEIPEGYVGLIFARSGLATKKGLAPANKVGVIDSDYRGEIRVALHNDSKYMQSVEPYERVAQLVIMPYVCADIVEANELSDTERGEGGFGSTGSK
;
A
#
# COMPACT_ATOMS: atom_id res chain seq x y z
N MET A 1 -3.86 -14.44 -17.90
CA MET A 1 -3.64 -13.80 -16.59
C MET A 1 -4.46 -14.56 -15.56
N GLN A 2 -3.84 -15.01 -14.46
CA GLN A 2 -4.55 -15.67 -13.37
C GLN A 2 -5.48 -14.68 -12.68
N LYS A 3 -6.73 -15.07 -12.44
CA LYS A 3 -7.69 -14.27 -11.68
C LYS A 3 -8.04 -14.98 -10.40
N ILE A 4 -8.09 -14.24 -9.30
CA ILE A 4 -8.59 -14.71 -8.01
C ILE A 4 -9.81 -13.87 -7.61
N GLN A 5 -10.66 -14.44 -6.78
CA GLN A 5 -11.78 -13.71 -6.21
C GLN A 5 -11.34 -13.00 -4.94
N LEU A 6 -11.47 -11.67 -4.88
CA LEU A 6 -11.26 -10.85 -3.69
C LEU A 6 -12.62 -10.36 -3.21
N LYS A 7 -13.03 -10.79 -2.02
CA LYS A 7 -14.26 -10.30 -1.41
C LYS A 7 -13.99 -8.98 -0.69
N ILE A 8 -14.76 -7.95 -1.02
CA ILE A 8 -14.69 -6.62 -0.39
C ILE A 8 -16.03 -6.32 0.27
N LYS A 9 -15.99 -5.96 1.55
CA LYS A 9 -17.14 -5.47 2.31
C LYS A 9 -17.06 -3.95 2.38
N LYS A 10 -18.13 -3.28 2.00
CA LYS A 10 -18.32 -1.87 2.33
C LYS A 10 -18.77 -1.77 3.80
N LEU A 11 -18.04 -1.01 4.59
CA LEU A 11 -18.37 -0.70 5.98
C LEU A 11 -19.39 0.44 6.07
N LEU A 12 -19.38 1.31 5.04
CA LEU A 12 -20.36 2.39 4.83
C LEU A 12 -20.89 2.31 3.40
N PRO A 13 -22.18 2.61 3.16
CA PRO A 13 -22.77 2.53 1.82
C PRO A 13 -22.06 3.41 0.78
N GLU A 14 -21.54 4.56 1.21
CA GLU A 14 -20.86 5.56 0.37
C GLU A 14 -19.47 5.12 -0.08
N ALA A 15 -18.87 4.10 0.57
CA ALA A 15 -17.55 3.61 0.21
C ALA A 15 -17.49 3.15 -1.25
N LYS A 16 -16.42 3.51 -1.95
CA LYS A 16 -16.19 3.07 -3.34
C LYS A 16 -15.32 1.82 -3.38
N LEU A 17 -15.77 0.82 -4.13
CA LEU A 17 -14.95 -0.36 -4.40
C LEU A 17 -13.67 0.02 -5.16
N PRO A 18 -12.56 -0.71 -4.95
CA PRO A 18 -11.32 -0.49 -5.70
C PRO A 18 -11.55 -0.73 -7.20
N VAL A 19 -10.92 0.09 -8.04
CA VAL A 19 -11.08 0.00 -9.50
C VAL A 19 -9.72 -0.05 -10.18
N TYR A 20 -9.53 -0.99 -11.09
CA TYR A 20 -8.38 -1.02 -11.97
C TYR A 20 -8.47 0.07 -13.03
N GLY A 21 -7.45 0.90 -13.17
CA GLY A 21 -7.42 2.00 -14.14
C GLY A 21 -7.38 1.55 -15.60
N SER A 22 -6.95 0.30 -15.86
CA SER A 22 -6.96 -0.34 -17.18
C SER A 22 -7.06 -1.85 -17.04
N ALA A 23 -7.33 -2.56 -18.15
CA ALA A 23 -7.43 -4.03 -18.16
C ALA A 23 -6.13 -4.75 -17.73
N SER A 24 -4.98 -4.10 -17.87
CA SER A 24 -3.66 -4.63 -17.51
C SER A 24 -3.05 -3.96 -16.26
N ALA A 25 -3.80 -3.10 -15.56
CA ALA A 25 -3.32 -2.50 -14.33
C ALA A 25 -3.13 -3.57 -13.25
N ALA A 26 -2.00 -3.54 -12.55
CA ALA A 26 -1.72 -4.45 -11.44
C ALA A 26 -2.33 -3.96 -10.12
N GLY A 27 -2.48 -2.64 -9.95
CA GLY A 27 -3.04 -2.01 -8.75
C GLY A 27 -4.46 -1.51 -8.98
N ALA A 28 -5.34 -1.81 -8.02
CA ALA A 28 -6.68 -1.24 -7.96
C ALA A 28 -6.67 0.02 -7.10
N ASP A 29 -7.16 1.13 -7.64
CA ASP A 29 -7.21 2.43 -6.95
C ASP A 29 -8.11 2.38 -5.71
N LEU A 30 -7.61 2.89 -4.58
CA LEU A 30 -8.36 3.11 -3.35
C LEU A 30 -8.73 4.59 -3.22
N TYR A 31 -9.94 4.84 -2.75
CA TYR A 31 -10.53 6.18 -2.68
C TYR A 31 -10.64 6.65 -1.23
N ALA A 32 -10.36 7.92 -1.00
CA ALA A 32 -10.61 8.56 0.29
C ALA A 32 -12.12 8.60 0.56
N LEU A 33 -12.53 8.11 1.73
CA LEU A 33 -13.88 8.27 2.23
C LEU A 33 -13.87 9.34 3.34
N SER A 34 -14.35 10.53 3.00
CA SER A 34 -14.46 11.66 3.93
C SER A 34 -15.59 12.58 3.49
N GLU A 35 -16.16 13.33 4.42
CA GLU A 35 -17.18 14.35 4.11
C GLU A 35 -16.55 15.64 3.60
N HIS A 36 -15.33 15.95 4.06
CA HIS A 36 -14.60 17.17 3.71
C HIS A 36 -13.17 16.85 3.29
N ALA A 37 -12.51 17.81 2.66
CA ALA A 37 -11.10 17.70 2.32
C ALA A 37 -10.24 17.45 3.58
N ILE A 38 -9.36 16.44 3.51
CA ILE A 38 -8.40 16.12 4.56
C ILE A 38 -7.15 16.95 4.30
N ARG A 39 -6.82 17.84 5.24
CA ARG A 39 -5.62 18.67 5.18
C ARG A 39 -4.47 17.99 5.89
N ILE A 40 -3.30 17.96 5.24
CA ILE A 40 -2.08 17.32 5.75
C ILE A 40 -0.96 18.37 5.67
N GLY A 41 -0.52 18.84 6.82
CA GLY A 41 0.58 19.81 6.91
C GLY A 41 1.91 19.23 6.44
N ALA A 42 2.92 20.07 6.23
CA ALA A 42 4.27 19.63 5.86
C ALA A 42 4.84 18.70 6.94
N ASN A 43 5.39 17.56 6.54
CA ASN A 43 5.91 16.49 7.42
C ASN A 43 4.87 15.87 8.37
N GLU A 44 3.58 16.07 8.11
CA GLU A 44 2.50 15.44 8.89
C GLU A 44 1.98 14.18 8.20
N THR A 45 1.32 13.34 8.99
CA THR A 45 0.65 12.12 8.53
C THR A 45 -0.82 12.19 8.93
N ALA A 46 -1.70 11.87 7.98
CA ALA A 46 -3.12 11.71 8.25
C ALA A 46 -3.59 10.28 7.90
N ILE A 47 -4.48 9.75 8.70
CA ILE A 47 -5.15 8.48 8.38
C ILE A 47 -6.33 8.76 7.46
N VAL A 48 -6.27 8.22 6.25
CA VAL A 48 -7.34 8.30 5.27
C VAL A 48 -8.15 7.01 5.32
N HIS A 49 -9.43 7.15 5.59
CA HIS A 49 -10.39 6.04 5.58
C HIS A 49 -10.80 5.69 4.15
N THR A 50 -11.04 4.41 3.88
CA THR A 50 -11.61 3.93 2.61
C THR A 50 -13.02 3.41 2.78
N GLY A 51 -13.44 3.11 4.01
CA GLY A 51 -14.71 2.46 4.33
C GLY A 51 -14.82 1.02 3.82
N LEU A 52 -13.68 0.36 3.57
CA LEU A 52 -13.62 -0.98 3.00
C LEU A 52 -12.91 -1.96 3.93
N ALA A 53 -13.40 -3.18 4.00
CA ALA A 53 -12.69 -4.33 4.55
C ALA A 53 -12.59 -5.43 3.48
N ALA A 54 -11.51 -6.22 3.52
CA ALA A 54 -11.26 -7.27 2.53
C ALA A 54 -11.10 -8.64 3.19
N GLU A 55 -11.51 -9.69 2.47
CA GLU A 55 -11.16 -11.08 2.74
C GLU A 55 -10.19 -11.53 1.65
N ILE A 56 -8.89 -11.40 1.94
CA ILE A 56 -7.83 -11.82 1.04
C ILE A 56 -7.69 -13.34 1.18
N PRO A 57 -7.66 -14.11 0.08
CA PRO A 57 -7.46 -15.56 0.14
C PRO A 57 -6.14 -15.94 0.80
N GLU A 58 -6.12 -17.07 1.52
CA GLU A 58 -4.89 -17.64 2.08
C GLU A 58 -3.83 -17.85 0.99
N GLY A 59 -2.56 -17.61 1.31
CA GLY A 59 -1.44 -17.63 0.36
C GLY A 59 -1.28 -16.35 -0.47
N TYR A 60 -2.13 -15.34 -0.22
CA TYR A 60 -2.03 -14.01 -0.84
C TYR A 60 -1.94 -12.91 0.21
N VAL A 61 -1.29 -11.84 -0.15
CA VAL A 61 -1.14 -10.60 0.63
C VAL A 61 -1.69 -9.42 -0.15
N GLY A 62 -2.30 -8.47 0.54
CA GLY A 62 -2.66 -7.18 0.00
C GLY A 62 -1.55 -6.17 0.27
N LEU A 63 -1.04 -5.53 -0.78
CA LEU A 63 -0.01 -4.51 -0.68
C LEU A 63 -0.57 -3.16 -1.09
N ILE A 64 -0.41 -2.18 -0.21
CA ILE A 64 -0.85 -0.80 -0.45
C ILE A 64 0.35 0.01 -0.90
N PHE A 65 0.34 0.44 -2.15
CA PHE A 65 1.37 1.27 -2.76
C PHE A 65 0.90 2.71 -2.96
N ALA A 66 1.88 3.61 -3.02
CA ALA A 66 1.65 4.98 -3.46
C ALA A 66 1.15 5.03 -4.90
N ARG A 67 0.38 6.07 -5.22
CA ARG A 67 0.09 6.44 -6.62
C ARG A 67 1.14 7.45 -7.10
N SER A 68 1.74 7.17 -8.24
CA SER A 68 2.82 8.00 -8.80
C SER A 68 2.43 9.47 -8.92
N GLY A 69 1.24 9.77 -9.45
CA GLY A 69 0.77 11.14 -9.60
C GLY A 69 0.58 11.89 -8.28
N LEU A 70 0.09 11.21 -7.23
CA LEU A 70 -0.09 11.81 -5.92
C LEU A 70 1.27 12.06 -5.25
N ALA A 71 2.16 11.07 -5.30
CA ALA A 71 3.49 11.15 -4.71
C ALA A 71 4.36 12.24 -5.39
N THR A 72 4.36 12.30 -6.73
CA THR A 72 5.23 13.24 -7.46
C THR A 72 4.70 14.67 -7.49
N LYS A 73 3.37 14.87 -7.54
CA LYS A 73 2.78 16.22 -7.66
C LYS A 73 2.48 16.86 -6.31
N LYS A 74 2.04 16.06 -5.33
CA LYS A 74 1.65 16.55 -4.00
C LYS A 74 2.63 16.13 -2.89
N GLY A 75 3.59 15.24 -3.16
CA GLY A 75 4.47 14.68 -2.12
C GLY A 75 3.73 13.80 -1.12
N LEU A 76 2.54 13.28 -1.47
CA LEU A 76 1.73 12.44 -0.59
C LEU A 76 1.94 10.95 -0.93
N ALA A 77 2.39 10.20 0.05
CA ALA A 77 2.61 8.75 -0.09
C ALA A 77 2.28 8.03 1.23
N PRO A 78 2.01 6.71 1.21
CA PRO A 78 1.84 5.95 2.44
C PRO A 78 3.06 6.08 3.35
N ALA A 79 2.86 6.42 4.61
CA ALA A 79 3.92 6.64 5.61
C ALA A 79 4.79 5.38 5.83
N ASN A 80 4.20 4.20 5.76
CA ASN A 80 4.89 2.90 5.85
C ASN A 80 5.54 2.46 4.52
N LYS A 81 5.53 3.33 3.50
CA LYS A 81 6.05 3.12 2.14
C LYS A 81 5.30 2.02 1.38
N VAL A 82 5.14 0.83 1.96
CA VAL A 82 4.23 -0.24 1.52
C VAL A 82 3.42 -0.71 2.71
N GLY A 83 2.10 -0.61 2.64
CA GLY A 83 1.20 -1.22 3.62
C GLY A 83 1.06 -2.71 3.34
N VAL A 84 1.11 -3.54 4.37
CA VAL A 84 0.89 -4.98 4.26
C VAL A 84 -0.43 -5.32 4.91
N ILE A 85 -1.31 -6.00 4.17
CA ILE A 85 -2.61 -6.49 4.65
C ILE A 85 -2.58 -8.01 4.60
N ASP A 86 -2.60 -8.61 5.78
CA ASP A 86 -2.59 -10.06 5.95
C ASP A 86 -3.94 -10.68 5.53
N SER A 87 -3.91 -11.96 5.15
CA SER A 87 -5.11 -12.67 4.70
C SER A 87 -6.17 -12.82 5.80
N ASP A 88 -5.78 -12.79 7.07
CA ASP A 88 -6.67 -12.89 8.24
C ASP A 88 -7.13 -11.51 8.78
N TYR A 89 -6.64 -10.38 8.23
CA TYR A 89 -7.10 -9.05 8.62
C TYR A 89 -8.52 -8.79 8.11
N ARG A 90 -9.42 -8.38 9.03
CA ARG A 90 -10.84 -8.08 8.71
C ARG A 90 -11.22 -6.64 9.07
N GLY A 91 -10.26 -5.84 9.50
CA GLY A 91 -10.47 -4.44 9.80
C GLY A 91 -10.58 -3.57 8.54
N GLU A 92 -10.85 -2.30 8.74
CA GLU A 92 -10.89 -1.32 7.66
C GLU A 92 -9.51 -1.13 7.03
N ILE A 93 -9.46 -1.13 5.70
CA ILE A 93 -8.30 -0.69 4.93
C ILE A 93 -8.19 0.83 5.06
N ARG A 94 -7.18 1.28 5.78
CA ARG A 94 -6.87 2.70 5.97
C ARG A 94 -5.50 3.01 5.40
N VAL A 95 -5.34 4.21 4.86
CA VAL A 95 -4.06 4.65 4.30
C VAL A 95 -3.52 5.79 5.15
N ALA A 96 -2.41 5.56 5.83
CA ALA A 96 -1.66 6.61 6.52
C ALA A 96 -0.87 7.40 5.46
N LEU A 97 -1.39 8.55 5.00
CA LEU A 97 -0.69 9.41 4.04
C LEU A 97 0.23 10.36 4.76
N HIS A 98 1.50 10.34 4.40
CA HIS A 98 2.52 11.28 4.83
C HIS A 98 2.76 12.34 3.75
N ASN A 99 2.93 13.58 4.18
CA ASN A 99 3.24 14.72 3.32
C ASN A 99 4.74 15.04 3.38
N ASP A 100 5.50 14.57 2.39
CA ASP A 100 6.94 14.85 2.25
C ASP A 100 7.21 16.24 1.63
N SER A 101 6.16 17.03 1.27
CA SER A 101 6.32 18.36 0.69
C SER A 101 6.48 19.44 1.77
N LYS A 102 6.94 20.63 1.35
CA LYS A 102 7.10 21.80 2.24
C LYS A 102 5.80 22.58 2.48
N TYR A 103 4.71 22.17 1.83
CA TYR A 103 3.44 22.90 1.85
C TYR A 103 2.32 22.00 2.36
N MET A 104 1.30 22.62 2.94
CA MET A 104 0.05 21.90 3.24
C MET A 104 -0.53 21.33 1.96
N GLN A 105 -0.92 20.08 2.02
CA GLN A 105 -1.62 19.37 0.95
C GLN A 105 -3.04 19.05 1.37
N SER A 106 -3.91 18.82 0.38
CA SER A 106 -5.28 18.36 0.63
C SER A 106 -5.59 17.10 -0.18
N VAL A 107 -6.40 16.25 0.42
CA VAL A 107 -7.02 15.08 -0.21
C VAL A 107 -8.51 15.35 -0.23
N GLU A 108 -9.09 15.42 -1.43
CA GLU A 108 -10.52 15.65 -1.60
C GLU A 108 -11.33 14.37 -1.37
N PRO A 109 -12.62 14.49 -0.99
CA PRO A 109 -13.51 13.33 -0.93
C PRO A 109 -13.47 12.54 -2.25
N TYR A 110 -13.34 11.22 -2.13
CA TYR A 110 -13.22 10.30 -3.26
C TYR A 110 -11.99 10.49 -4.16
N GLU A 111 -11.00 11.25 -3.74
CA GLU A 111 -9.69 11.28 -4.41
C GLU A 111 -9.02 9.90 -4.29
N ARG A 112 -8.34 9.46 -5.34
CA ARG A 112 -7.58 8.20 -5.36
C ARG A 112 -6.27 8.39 -4.60
N VAL A 113 -6.14 7.75 -3.44
CA VAL A 113 -5.06 8.01 -2.48
C VAL A 113 -3.95 6.96 -2.46
N ALA A 114 -4.25 5.75 -2.89
CA ALA A 114 -3.32 4.64 -2.94
C ALA A 114 -3.79 3.62 -3.97
N GLN A 115 -3.03 2.55 -4.16
CA GLN A 115 -3.42 1.41 -4.97
C GLN A 115 -3.17 0.10 -4.23
N LEU A 116 -4.13 -0.82 -4.32
CA LEU A 116 -4.08 -2.16 -3.75
C LEU A 116 -3.60 -3.14 -4.81
N VAL A 117 -2.53 -3.87 -4.49
CA VAL A 117 -2.02 -4.99 -5.31
C VAL A 117 -2.16 -6.28 -4.52
N ILE A 118 -2.70 -7.33 -5.11
CA ILE A 118 -2.77 -8.65 -4.51
C ILE A 118 -1.68 -9.53 -5.10
N MET A 119 -0.85 -10.11 -4.23
CA MET A 119 0.28 -10.95 -4.64
C MET A 119 0.29 -12.27 -3.86
N PRO A 120 0.70 -13.38 -4.50
CA PRO A 120 1.03 -14.60 -3.75
C PRO A 120 2.30 -14.37 -2.93
N TYR A 121 2.41 -15.03 -1.79
CA TYR A 121 3.62 -14.98 -0.96
C TYR A 121 4.00 -16.37 -0.45
N VAL A 122 5.26 -16.50 -0.07
CA VAL A 122 5.78 -17.71 0.60
C VAL A 122 5.95 -17.36 2.08
N CYS A 123 5.38 -18.20 2.94
CA CYS A 123 5.64 -18.15 4.37
C CYS A 123 6.88 -18.99 4.67
N ALA A 124 7.93 -18.35 5.18
CA ALA A 124 9.17 -19.05 5.54
C ALA A 124 9.04 -19.72 6.92
N ASP A 125 9.53 -20.95 7.02
CA ASP A 125 9.82 -21.56 8.32
C ASP A 125 11.17 -21.03 8.80
N ILE A 126 11.14 -20.16 9.82
CA ILE A 126 12.33 -19.47 10.33
C ILE A 126 13.04 -20.35 11.33
N VAL A 127 14.23 -20.81 10.96
CA VAL A 127 15.09 -21.63 11.82
C VAL A 127 16.37 -20.86 12.16
N GLU A 128 16.80 -20.96 13.40
CA GLU A 128 18.10 -20.44 13.83
C GLU A 128 19.22 -21.32 13.27
N ALA A 129 20.25 -20.71 12.69
CA ALA A 129 21.43 -21.38 12.18
C ALA A 129 22.68 -20.73 12.76
N ASN A 130 23.66 -21.54 13.15
CA ASN A 130 24.94 -21.06 13.64
C ASN A 130 25.83 -20.51 12.52
N GLU A 131 25.65 -21.02 11.30
CA GLU A 131 26.44 -20.65 10.12
C GLU A 131 25.52 -20.55 8.90
N LEU A 132 25.86 -19.66 7.98
CA LEU A 132 25.24 -19.54 6.66
C LEU A 132 26.25 -19.99 5.61
N SER A 133 25.76 -20.49 4.47
CA SER A 133 26.63 -20.87 3.35
C SER A 133 27.38 -19.68 2.77
N ASP A 134 28.61 -19.89 2.36
CA ASP A 134 29.42 -18.88 1.68
C ASP A 134 28.86 -18.56 0.30
N THR A 135 29.02 -17.30 -0.11
CA THR A 135 28.69 -16.83 -1.46
C THR A 135 29.78 -15.92 -2.00
N GLU A 136 29.87 -15.78 -3.32
CA GLU A 136 30.83 -14.87 -3.96
C GLU A 136 30.66 -13.43 -3.49
N ARG A 137 29.44 -13.00 -3.19
CA ARG A 137 29.12 -11.66 -2.67
C ARG A 137 29.50 -11.50 -1.19
N GLY A 138 29.41 -12.56 -0.39
CA GLY A 138 29.60 -12.52 1.06
C GLY A 138 28.76 -11.44 1.72
N GLU A 139 29.38 -10.65 2.60
CA GLU A 139 28.76 -9.55 3.34
C GLU A 139 28.65 -8.24 2.54
N GLY A 140 29.05 -8.24 1.27
CA GLY A 140 29.04 -7.04 0.43
C GLY A 140 27.65 -6.44 0.24
N GLY A 141 27.44 -5.20 0.69
CA GLY A 141 26.18 -4.44 0.58
C GLY A 141 26.44 -2.93 0.62
N PHE A 142 25.36 -2.14 0.65
CA PHE A 142 25.40 -0.68 0.82
C PHE A 142 26.36 0.06 -0.13
N GLY A 143 26.48 -0.39 -1.37
CA GLY A 143 27.35 0.23 -2.38
C GLY A 143 28.75 -0.36 -2.44
N SER A 144 29.01 -1.53 -1.84
CA SER A 144 30.30 -2.22 -1.91
C SER A 144 30.79 -2.52 -3.33
N THR A 145 29.88 -2.53 -4.33
CA THR A 145 30.18 -2.72 -5.76
C THR A 145 30.46 -1.40 -6.51
N GLY A 146 30.51 -0.26 -5.79
CA GLY A 146 30.71 1.05 -6.38
C GLY A 146 29.43 1.70 -6.90
N SER A 147 29.50 2.99 -7.22
CA SER A 147 28.37 3.78 -7.75
C SER A 147 28.47 4.03 -9.27
N LYS A 148 29.48 3.46 -9.97
CA LYS A 148 29.70 3.52 -11.42
C LYS A 148 30.25 2.19 -11.92
#